data_9560cf9357a4b8ec536290ed98c36c0b
#
_entry.id   9560cf9357a4b8ec536290ed98c36c0b
#
_cell.length_a   1.000
_cell.length_b   1.000
_cell.length_c   1.000
_cell.angle_alpha   90.00
_cell.angle_beta   90.00
_cell.angle_gamma   90.00
#
_symmetry.space_group_name_H-M   'P 1'
#
loop_
_entity.id
_entity.type
_entity.pdbx_description
1 polymer ?
#
loop_
_entity_poly.entity_id
_entity_poly.type
_entity_poly.pdbx_seq_one_letter_code
_entity_poly.pdbx_strand_id
1 'polypeptide(L)'
;MPESARPEPSRLYRWTVLLFVSVAMGGNYYIYDSINPLERVLIDKLGFSATAFGWLNSAYSVAALATLLIGGIVIDRIGTKKAITVFAFLCLLGAALTAARGTPAIMIAGRTVLGLGAESMIVAITTVLAKWFKGKELSFAFGINLLIARLASVAADNSPTWANRVFYPNGPGGEPSWQGPLLISVGAGVLAVVCSLGYWALQSRAEGRYELGKAGSIDKLEVGQIFRFNRSYWFVVGLCFTFYSAIFPFRTFAIDFFTNKILAGHGGVSASEAMRVLAHERAGFFNSLLPLSAMIATPLFGLLADKVGKRAFFMMFGSLLLMPVYWMMGFTNISLYVPVCLMGIAFSLIPAVMWPSVAYIVDESRLGTAYALMTLIQQIGLIALNLLIGKANDYSRAGLDNPGGYGLGMWIFSVLGFVGLAFAILLRIRETGPQGHGLETITAKG
;
A
#
# COMPACT_ATOMS: atom_id res chain seq x y z
N MET A 1 48.96 -12.75 10.92
CA MET A 1 47.97 -13.01 11.97
C MET A 1 46.64 -13.10 11.27
N PRO A 2 45.84 -14.17 11.44
CA PRO A 2 44.51 -14.17 10.88
C PRO A 2 43.72 -13.01 11.50
N GLU A 3 43.12 -12.14 10.69
CA GLU A 3 42.19 -11.11 11.14
C GLU A 3 41.15 -11.81 12.00
N SER A 4 41.10 -11.47 13.30
CA SER A 4 40.12 -12.04 14.21
C SER A 4 38.75 -11.70 13.67
N ALA A 5 37.98 -12.69 13.20
CA ALA A 5 36.64 -12.53 12.67
C ALA A 5 35.82 -11.74 13.71
N ARG A 6 35.29 -10.60 13.32
CA ARG A 6 34.46 -9.77 14.20
C ARG A 6 33.24 -10.60 14.66
N PRO A 7 32.86 -10.49 15.94
CA PRO A 7 31.71 -11.25 16.43
C PRO A 7 30.41 -10.83 15.70
N GLU A 8 29.49 -11.76 15.62
CA GLU A 8 28.15 -11.44 15.14
C GLU A 8 27.35 -10.59 16.15
N PRO A 9 26.42 -9.70 15.69
CA PRO A 9 25.59 -8.95 16.61
C PRO A 9 24.64 -9.88 17.36
N SER A 10 24.43 -9.59 18.66
CA SER A 10 23.50 -10.33 19.49
C SER A 10 22.06 -10.31 18.93
N ARG A 11 21.26 -11.32 19.30
CA ARG A 11 19.85 -11.39 18.89
C ARG A 11 19.11 -10.12 19.32
N LEU A 12 19.26 -9.68 20.56
CA LEU A 12 18.62 -8.47 21.09
C LEU A 12 18.98 -7.23 20.26
N TYR A 13 20.26 -7.09 19.88
CA TYR A 13 20.69 -5.96 19.04
C TYR A 13 20.02 -5.94 17.68
N ARG A 14 19.91 -7.10 16.99
CA ARG A 14 19.23 -7.21 15.69
C ARG A 14 17.76 -6.85 15.80
N TRP A 15 17.08 -7.33 16.84
CA TRP A 15 15.66 -7.04 17.08
C TRP A 15 15.42 -5.57 17.42
N THR A 16 16.33 -4.93 18.13
CA THR A 16 16.27 -3.48 18.36
C THR A 16 16.38 -2.70 17.05
N VAL A 17 17.30 -3.10 16.16
CA VAL A 17 17.40 -2.50 14.81
C VAL A 17 16.10 -2.69 14.04
N LEU A 18 15.54 -3.90 14.04
CA LEU A 18 14.24 -4.18 13.40
C LEU A 18 13.13 -3.27 13.93
N LEU A 19 13.04 -3.08 15.25
CA LEU A 19 12.04 -2.23 15.86
C LEU A 19 12.14 -0.80 15.32
N PHE A 20 13.33 -0.20 15.33
CA PHE A 20 13.52 1.17 14.86
C PHE A 20 13.14 1.36 13.37
N VAL A 21 13.62 0.47 12.49
CA VAL A 21 13.31 0.60 11.06
C VAL A 21 11.84 0.28 10.76
N SER A 22 11.23 -0.63 11.52
CA SER A 22 9.80 -0.97 11.33
C SER A 22 8.87 0.12 11.83
N VAL A 23 9.19 0.79 12.93
CA VAL A 23 8.41 1.96 13.40
C VAL A 23 8.56 3.12 12.41
N ALA A 24 9.76 3.35 11.87
CA ALA A 24 9.97 4.35 10.82
C ALA A 24 9.11 4.04 9.58
N MET A 25 9.05 2.78 9.15
CA MET A 25 8.18 2.33 8.07
C MET A 25 6.69 2.51 8.41
N GLY A 26 6.28 2.19 9.64
CA GLY A 26 4.93 2.42 10.12
C GLY A 26 4.52 3.89 10.04
N GLY A 27 5.39 4.82 10.46
CA GLY A 27 5.16 6.25 10.32
C GLY A 27 4.90 6.68 8.88
N ASN A 28 5.67 6.16 7.93
CA ASN A 28 5.45 6.39 6.49
C ASN A 28 4.07 5.89 6.02
N TYR A 29 3.67 4.66 6.38
CA TYR A 29 2.36 4.11 6.02
C TYR A 29 1.21 4.90 6.65
N TYR A 30 1.38 5.34 7.90
CA TYR A 30 0.40 6.21 8.55
C TYR A 30 0.22 7.52 7.78
N ILE A 31 1.31 8.20 7.40
CA ILE A 31 1.26 9.46 6.63
C ILE A 31 0.55 9.22 5.28
N TYR A 32 0.87 8.12 4.60
CA TYR A 32 0.27 7.80 3.31
C TYR A 32 -1.25 7.65 3.41
N ASP A 33 -1.74 6.86 4.36
CA ASP A 33 -3.16 6.52 4.50
C ASP A 33 -3.97 7.59 5.26
N SER A 34 -3.31 8.52 6.01
CA SER A 34 -3.97 9.54 6.85
C SER A 34 -4.88 10.53 6.08
N ILE A 35 -4.72 10.62 4.76
CA ILE A 35 -5.55 11.48 3.92
C ILE A 35 -6.92 10.85 3.59
N ASN A 36 -7.02 9.51 3.61
CA ASN A 36 -8.23 8.81 3.19
C ASN A 36 -9.49 9.20 3.98
N PRO A 37 -9.45 9.39 5.32
CA PRO A 37 -10.63 9.83 6.08
C PRO A 37 -11.01 11.28 5.86
N LEU A 38 -10.21 12.04 5.12
CA LEU A 38 -10.39 13.50 5.00
C LEU A 38 -11.07 13.93 3.69
N GLU A 39 -11.35 13.01 2.76
CA GLU A 39 -11.92 13.35 1.45
C GLU A 39 -13.11 14.30 1.58
N ARG A 40 -14.14 13.89 2.34
CA ARG A 40 -15.36 14.68 2.50
C ARG A 40 -15.10 16.02 3.19
N VAL A 41 -14.25 16.02 4.22
CA VAL A 41 -13.87 17.24 4.93
C VAL A 41 -13.15 18.24 4.02
N LEU A 42 -12.26 17.77 3.13
CA LEU A 42 -11.56 18.60 2.16
C LEU A 42 -12.52 19.16 1.10
N ILE A 43 -13.49 18.36 0.64
CA ILE A 43 -14.51 18.79 -0.32
C ILE A 43 -15.38 19.87 0.32
N ASP A 44 -15.95 19.62 1.48
CA ASP A 44 -16.95 20.49 2.12
C ASP A 44 -16.32 21.78 2.69
N LYS A 45 -15.11 21.70 3.24
CA LYS A 45 -14.46 22.85 3.92
C LYS A 45 -13.51 23.65 3.05
N LEU A 46 -12.84 23.00 2.10
CA LEU A 46 -11.80 23.63 1.29
C LEU A 46 -12.17 23.72 -0.19
N GLY A 47 -13.37 23.25 -0.57
CA GLY A 47 -13.84 23.29 -1.95
C GLY A 47 -13.05 22.39 -2.91
N PHE A 48 -12.45 21.31 -2.42
CA PHE A 48 -11.81 20.32 -3.29
C PHE A 48 -12.86 19.66 -4.17
N SER A 49 -12.48 19.32 -5.41
CA SER A 49 -13.21 18.32 -6.17
C SER A 49 -12.67 16.92 -5.86
N ALA A 50 -13.46 15.87 -6.14
CA ALA A 50 -12.97 14.50 -6.01
C ALA A 50 -11.77 14.23 -6.94
N THR A 51 -11.71 14.90 -8.11
CA THR A 51 -10.53 14.89 -8.98
C THR A 51 -9.30 15.49 -8.28
N ALA A 52 -9.44 16.64 -7.59
CA ALA A 52 -8.34 17.25 -6.84
C ALA A 52 -7.86 16.34 -5.71
N PHE A 53 -8.78 15.63 -5.04
CA PHE A 53 -8.44 14.62 -4.04
C PHE A 53 -7.69 13.43 -4.66
N GLY A 54 -8.14 12.93 -5.82
CA GLY A 54 -7.44 11.91 -6.61
C GLY A 54 -6.01 12.32 -6.97
N TRP A 55 -5.77 13.61 -7.27
CA TRP A 55 -4.43 14.13 -7.52
C TRP A 55 -3.49 14.01 -6.33
N LEU A 56 -3.96 14.04 -5.09
CA LEU A 56 -3.13 13.87 -3.90
C LEU A 56 -2.40 12.52 -3.92
N ASN A 57 -3.10 11.43 -4.25
CA ASN A 57 -2.52 10.10 -4.34
C ASN A 57 -1.81 9.84 -5.68
N SER A 58 -2.31 10.42 -6.79
CA SER A 58 -1.62 10.35 -8.08
C SER A 58 -0.25 11.03 -8.06
N ALA A 59 -0.15 12.21 -7.45
CA ALA A 59 1.12 12.94 -7.32
C ALA A 59 2.16 12.17 -6.48
N TYR A 60 1.71 11.51 -5.41
CA TYR A 60 2.54 10.55 -4.68
C TYR A 60 3.08 9.45 -5.61
N SER A 61 2.21 8.81 -6.39
CA SER A 61 2.60 7.71 -7.29
C SER A 61 3.51 8.17 -8.43
N VAL A 62 3.34 9.38 -8.95
CA VAL A 62 4.27 9.99 -9.94
C VAL A 62 5.66 10.15 -9.34
N ALA A 63 5.74 10.70 -8.12
CA ALA A 63 7.01 10.86 -7.42
C ALA A 63 7.66 9.51 -7.07
N ALA A 64 6.86 8.54 -6.61
CA ALA A 64 7.29 7.18 -6.34
C ALA A 64 7.90 6.52 -7.58
N LEU A 65 7.30 6.72 -8.75
CA LEU A 65 7.79 6.18 -10.02
C LEU A 65 9.18 6.75 -10.39
N ALA A 66 9.40 8.04 -10.15
CA ALA A 66 10.70 8.67 -10.37
C ALA A 66 11.77 8.12 -9.40
N THR A 67 11.40 7.86 -8.14
CA THR A 67 12.34 7.39 -7.11
C THR A 67 12.64 5.90 -7.17
N LEU A 68 11.79 5.07 -7.78
CA LEU A 68 12.12 3.67 -8.06
C LEU A 68 13.41 3.53 -8.87
N LEU A 69 13.69 4.49 -9.76
CA LEU A 69 14.90 4.50 -10.59
C LEU A 69 16.12 5.07 -9.87
N ILE A 70 15.91 6.02 -8.97
CA ILE A 70 17.00 6.81 -8.34
C ILE A 70 17.32 6.32 -6.92
N GLY A 71 16.31 5.82 -6.21
CA GLY A 71 16.41 5.45 -4.79
C GLY A 71 17.51 4.43 -4.51
N GLY A 72 17.64 3.40 -5.35
CA GLY A 72 18.72 2.43 -5.25
C GLY A 72 20.10 3.04 -5.38
N ILE A 73 20.31 3.93 -6.36
CA ILE A 73 21.58 4.63 -6.57
C ILE A 73 21.93 5.51 -5.35
N VAL A 74 20.94 6.17 -4.78
CA VAL A 74 21.13 6.97 -3.56
C VAL A 74 21.57 6.09 -2.40
N ILE A 75 20.88 4.96 -2.17
CA ILE A 75 21.20 4.01 -1.10
C ILE A 75 22.62 3.47 -1.26
N ASP A 76 23.03 3.12 -2.48
CA ASP A 76 24.39 2.62 -2.76
C ASP A 76 25.48 3.67 -2.49
N ARG A 77 25.19 4.95 -2.81
CA ARG A 77 26.17 6.05 -2.64
C ARG A 77 26.34 6.52 -1.21
N ILE A 78 25.26 6.69 -0.47
CA ILE A 78 25.31 7.30 0.88
C ILE A 78 25.14 6.28 2.01
N GLY A 79 24.83 5.03 1.67
CA GLY A 79 24.61 3.94 2.62
C GLY A 79 23.21 3.99 3.27
N THR A 80 22.77 2.82 3.77
CA THR A 80 21.39 2.64 4.29
C THR A 80 21.04 3.56 5.45
N LYS A 81 21.98 3.82 6.39
CA LYS A 81 21.73 4.65 7.58
C LYS A 81 21.38 6.12 7.22
N LYS A 82 22.17 6.72 6.30
CA LYS A 82 21.92 8.08 5.85
C LYS A 82 20.68 8.12 4.95
N ALA A 83 20.53 7.15 4.05
CA ALA A 83 19.42 7.06 3.12
C ALA A 83 18.06 7.01 3.85
N ILE A 84 17.89 6.11 4.83
CA ILE A 84 16.63 6.01 5.60
C ILE A 84 16.32 7.32 6.31
N THR A 85 17.32 7.99 6.91
CA THR A 85 17.08 9.25 7.60
C THR A 85 16.68 10.38 6.63
N VAL A 86 17.34 10.48 5.47
CA VAL A 86 16.96 11.47 4.44
C VAL A 86 15.54 11.19 3.94
N PHE A 87 15.19 9.93 3.66
CA PHE A 87 13.87 9.56 3.18
C PHE A 87 12.78 9.76 4.26
N ALA A 88 13.06 9.43 5.53
CA ALA A 88 12.15 9.74 6.63
C ALA A 88 11.92 11.25 6.80
N PHE A 89 12.98 12.06 6.62
CA PHE A 89 12.84 13.51 6.64
C PHE A 89 12.01 14.05 5.47
N LEU A 90 12.15 13.49 4.25
CA LEU A 90 11.28 13.81 3.12
C LEU A 90 9.82 13.44 3.40
N CYS A 91 9.57 12.29 4.05
CA CYS A 91 8.21 11.91 4.46
C CYS A 91 7.63 12.90 5.47
N LEU A 92 8.41 13.30 6.48
CA LEU A 92 8.00 14.33 7.44
C LEU A 92 7.72 15.68 6.76
N LEU A 93 8.60 16.13 5.87
CA LEU A 93 8.42 17.37 5.11
C LEU A 93 7.15 17.30 4.25
N GLY A 94 6.91 16.17 3.58
CA GLY A 94 5.69 15.92 2.81
C GLY A 94 4.43 16.00 3.67
N ALA A 95 4.43 15.39 4.86
CA ALA A 95 3.33 15.46 5.82
C ALA A 95 3.12 16.92 6.30
N ALA A 96 4.19 17.62 6.67
CA ALA A 96 4.15 19.01 7.11
C ALA A 96 3.59 19.96 6.04
N LEU A 97 4.03 19.81 4.79
CA LEU A 97 3.49 20.58 3.66
C LEU A 97 2.01 20.29 3.42
N THR A 98 1.61 19.02 3.51
CA THR A 98 0.20 18.61 3.35
C THR A 98 -0.68 19.22 4.45
N ALA A 99 -0.16 19.36 5.68
CA ALA A 99 -0.86 19.95 6.81
C ALA A 99 -0.77 21.50 6.88
N ALA A 100 0.15 22.12 6.15
CA ALA A 100 0.49 23.54 6.30
C ALA A 100 -0.64 24.46 5.80
N ARG A 101 -1.23 24.15 4.65
CA ARG A 101 -2.24 25.01 4.02
C ARG A 101 -3.23 24.20 3.20
N GLY A 102 -4.52 24.44 3.43
CA GLY A 102 -5.64 23.74 2.77
C GLY A 102 -5.87 24.15 1.32
N THR A 103 -4.83 24.23 0.50
CA THR A 103 -4.96 24.49 -0.93
C THR A 103 -4.51 23.26 -1.73
N PRO A 104 -5.21 22.88 -2.81
CA PRO A 104 -4.86 21.70 -3.60
C PRO A 104 -3.39 21.69 -4.03
N ALA A 105 -2.86 22.81 -4.51
CA ALA A 105 -1.49 22.89 -5.01
C ALA A 105 -0.44 22.58 -3.92
N ILE A 106 -0.60 23.09 -2.72
CA ILE A 106 0.35 22.87 -1.60
C ILE A 106 0.22 21.45 -1.08
N MET A 107 -1.00 20.94 -0.94
CA MET A 107 -1.22 19.56 -0.50
C MET A 107 -0.70 18.55 -1.52
N ILE A 108 -0.90 18.79 -2.82
CA ILE A 108 -0.32 17.98 -3.91
C ILE A 108 1.21 18.01 -3.86
N ALA A 109 1.82 19.19 -3.67
CA ALA A 109 3.27 19.31 -3.50
C ALA A 109 3.76 18.50 -2.29
N GLY A 110 3.05 18.57 -1.15
CA GLY A 110 3.33 17.76 0.04
C GLY A 110 3.28 16.26 -0.26
N ARG A 111 2.25 15.80 -0.97
CA ARG A 111 2.12 14.39 -1.38
C ARG A 111 3.20 13.96 -2.37
N THR A 112 3.62 14.86 -3.27
CA THR A 112 4.78 14.62 -4.16
C THR A 112 6.06 14.41 -3.36
N VAL A 113 6.35 15.31 -2.40
CA VAL A 113 7.53 15.17 -1.53
C VAL A 113 7.48 13.89 -0.70
N LEU A 114 6.29 13.52 -0.19
CA LEU A 114 6.09 12.24 0.48
C LEU A 114 6.46 11.05 -0.43
N GLY A 115 6.00 11.05 -1.68
CA GLY A 115 6.29 9.99 -2.65
C GLY A 115 7.78 9.83 -2.95
N LEU A 116 8.53 10.96 -2.99
CA LEU A 116 9.99 10.92 -3.15
C LEU A 116 10.70 10.19 -1.99
N GLY A 117 10.19 10.33 -0.77
CA GLY A 117 10.77 9.67 0.41
C GLY A 117 10.29 8.25 0.62
N ALA A 118 9.00 8.02 0.45
CA ALA A 118 8.31 6.82 0.93
C ALA A 118 8.79 5.51 0.29
N GLU A 119 8.75 5.42 -1.03
CA GLU A 119 9.13 4.20 -1.75
C GLU A 119 10.63 3.90 -1.61
N SER A 120 11.47 4.94 -1.70
CA SER A 120 12.91 4.78 -1.47
C SER A 120 13.23 4.32 -0.05
N MET A 121 12.46 4.77 0.96
CA MET A 121 12.62 4.33 2.34
C MET A 121 12.28 2.84 2.50
N ILE A 122 11.23 2.34 1.82
CA ILE A 122 10.87 0.93 1.82
C ILE A 122 12.03 0.09 1.28
N VAL A 123 12.61 0.48 0.13
CA VAL A 123 13.76 -0.21 -0.46
C VAL A 123 14.97 -0.18 0.48
N ALA A 124 15.26 0.95 1.12
CA ALA A 124 16.37 1.05 2.07
C ALA A 124 16.17 0.15 3.30
N ILE A 125 14.92 0.07 3.83
CA ILE A 125 14.60 -0.79 4.97
C ILE A 125 14.71 -2.26 4.59
N THR A 126 14.22 -2.69 3.41
CA THR A 126 14.38 -4.08 2.94
C THR A 126 15.85 -4.47 2.82
N THR A 127 16.69 -3.55 2.36
CA THR A 127 18.16 -3.72 2.31
C THR A 127 18.74 -3.90 3.71
N VAL A 128 18.29 -3.14 4.71
CA VAL A 128 18.70 -3.30 6.11
C VAL A 128 18.28 -4.65 6.65
N LEU A 129 17.04 -5.08 6.43
CA LEU A 129 16.56 -6.38 6.88
C LEU A 129 17.41 -7.52 6.29
N ALA A 130 17.71 -7.46 5.00
CA ALA A 130 18.59 -8.42 4.34
C ALA A 130 19.98 -8.43 4.98
N LYS A 131 20.57 -7.26 5.23
CA LYS A 131 21.90 -7.12 5.84
C LYS A 131 21.98 -7.69 7.27
N TRP A 132 20.92 -7.50 8.07
CA TRP A 132 20.93 -7.87 9.48
C TRP A 132 20.40 -9.27 9.78
N PHE A 133 19.55 -9.83 8.88
CA PHE A 133 18.85 -11.10 9.13
C PHE A 133 19.12 -12.19 8.09
N LYS A 134 19.90 -11.94 7.01
CA LYS A 134 20.25 -13.00 6.04
C LYS A 134 20.96 -14.16 6.72
N GLY A 135 20.47 -15.37 6.47
CA GLY A 135 20.97 -16.59 7.15
C GLY A 135 20.45 -16.77 8.58
N LYS A 136 19.54 -15.93 9.04
CA LYS A 136 18.91 -15.96 10.35
C LYS A 136 17.38 -15.83 10.16
N GLU A 137 16.63 -15.27 11.08
CA GLU A 137 15.17 -15.19 10.99
C GLU A 137 14.67 -14.12 9.97
N LEU A 138 15.20 -14.10 8.74
CA LEU A 138 14.92 -13.06 7.73
C LEU A 138 13.43 -12.93 7.40
N SER A 139 12.77 -14.04 7.07
CA SER A 139 11.36 -14.04 6.71
C SER A 139 10.46 -13.55 7.86
N PHE A 140 10.82 -13.91 9.09
CA PHE A 140 10.12 -13.47 10.28
C PHE A 140 10.30 -11.96 10.53
N ALA A 141 11.53 -11.43 10.34
CA ALA A 141 11.82 -10.01 10.44
C ALA A 141 11.03 -9.18 9.37
N PHE A 142 10.96 -9.65 8.14
CA PHE A 142 10.09 -9.06 7.11
C PHE A 142 8.62 -9.11 7.51
N GLY A 143 8.16 -10.22 8.06
CA GLY A 143 6.79 -10.38 8.55
C GLY A 143 6.42 -9.35 9.61
N ILE A 144 7.28 -9.14 10.61
CA ILE A 144 7.08 -8.12 11.66
C ILE A 144 7.13 -6.70 11.08
N ASN A 145 8.05 -6.43 10.16
CA ASN A 145 8.13 -5.13 9.51
C ASN A 145 6.81 -4.80 8.76
N LEU A 146 6.28 -5.73 7.98
CA LEU A 146 5.01 -5.58 7.29
C LEU A 146 3.83 -5.49 8.27
N LEU A 147 3.85 -6.25 9.36
CA LEU A 147 2.83 -6.20 10.41
C LEU A 147 2.70 -4.77 10.96
N ILE A 148 3.82 -4.15 11.34
CA ILE A 148 3.85 -2.78 11.88
C ILE A 148 3.36 -1.77 10.83
N ALA A 149 3.77 -1.92 9.58
CA ALA A 149 3.29 -1.08 8.48
C ALA A 149 1.76 -1.18 8.30
N ARG A 150 1.20 -2.39 8.32
CA ARG A 150 -0.25 -2.61 8.20
C ARG A 150 -1.03 -2.10 9.41
N LEU A 151 -0.49 -2.26 10.62
CA LEU A 151 -1.09 -1.67 11.84
C LEU A 151 -1.14 -0.14 11.75
N ALA A 152 -0.13 0.49 11.19
CA ALA A 152 -0.13 1.94 10.97
C ALA A 152 -1.21 2.36 9.95
N SER A 153 -1.42 1.60 8.88
CA SER A 153 -2.53 1.82 7.94
C SER A 153 -3.89 1.66 8.62
N VAL A 154 -4.06 0.61 9.44
CA VAL A 154 -5.29 0.40 10.25
C VAL A 154 -5.52 1.58 11.19
N ALA A 155 -4.47 2.07 11.85
CA ALA A 155 -4.57 3.23 12.73
C ALA A 155 -4.97 4.50 11.96
N ALA A 156 -4.42 4.72 10.78
CA ALA A 156 -4.77 5.88 9.94
C ALA A 156 -6.23 5.83 9.49
N ASP A 157 -6.70 4.70 8.96
CA ASP A 157 -8.09 4.51 8.52
C ASP A 157 -9.09 4.68 9.67
N ASN A 158 -8.75 4.23 10.90
CA ASN A 158 -9.59 4.35 12.09
C ASN A 158 -9.35 5.64 12.90
N SER A 159 -8.57 6.58 12.38
CA SER A 159 -8.32 7.86 13.08
C SER A 159 -9.59 8.66 13.39
N PRO A 160 -10.68 8.62 12.59
CA PRO A 160 -11.94 9.23 12.99
C PRO A 160 -12.52 8.71 14.31
N THR A 161 -12.23 7.46 14.68
CA THR A 161 -12.67 6.83 15.93
C THR A 161 -11.77 7.20 17.10
N TRP A 162 -10.47 6.85 17.04
CA TRP A 162 -9.58 7.03 18.19
C TRP A 162 -9.09 8.47 18.37
N ALA A 163 -9.08 9.29 17.30
CA ALA A 163 -8.77 10.71 17.32
C ALA A 163 -10.02 11.58 17.08
N ASN A 164 -11.20 11.10 17.45
CA ASN A 164 -12.48 11.76 17.20
C ASN A 164 -12.48 13.24 17.62
N ARG A 165 -11.93 13.58 18.81
CA ARG A 165 -11.79 14.96 19.28
C ARG A 165 -10.91 15.84 18.40
N VAL A 166 -10.01 15.26 17.59
CA VAL A 166 -9.16 16.00 16.67
C VAL A 166 -9.89 16.24 15.34
N PHE A 167 -10.72 15.28 14.92
CA PHE A 167 -11.61 15.46 13.78
C PHE A 167 -12.76 16.43 14.07
N TYR A 168 -13.36 16.35 15.26
CA TYR A 168 -14.52 17.13 15.69
C TYR A 168 -14.22 17.88 17.00
N PRO A 169 -13.38 18.95 16.97
CA PRO A 169 -12.91 19.62 18.18
C PRO A 169 -14.04 20.26 19.00
N ASN A 170 -15.14 20.63 18.34
CA ASN A 170 -16.32 21.22 18.99
C ASN A 170 -17.45 20.21 19.21
N GLY A 171 -17.16 18.93 19.22
CA GLY A 171 -18.15 17.86 19.35
C GLY A 171 -18.87 17.51 18.04
N PRO A 172 -19.84 16.56 18.07
CA PRO A 172 -20.50 16.04 16.87
C PRO A 172 -21.29 17.07 16.05
N GLY A 173 -21.71 18.19 16.62
CA GLY A 173 -22.39 19.30 15.93
C GLY A 173 -21.45 20.40 15.46
N GLY A 174 -20.14 20.27 15.73
CA GLY A 174 -19.14 21.24 15.35
C GLY A 174 -18.56 21.01 13.98
N GLU A 175 -17.88 22.02 13.45
CA GLU A 175 -17.21 21.90 12.18
C GLU A 175 -16.04 20.91 12.24
N PRO A 176 -15.95 19.94 11.28
CA PRO A 176 -14.82 19.02 11.23
C PRO A 176 -13.52 19.74 10.85
N SER A 177 -12.44 19.35 11.51
CA SER A 177 -11.09 19.85 11.24
C SER A 177 -10.43 19.03 10.15
N TRP A 178 -9.92 19.68 9.10
CA TRP A 178 -9.08 19.04 8.10
C TRP A 178 -7.61 18.98 8.55
N GLN A 179 -7.17 20.00 9.31
CA GLN A 179 -5.77 20.18 9.69
C GLN A 179 -5.37 19.31 10.88
N GLY A 180 -6.25 19.19 11.88
CA GLY A 180 -5.97 18.42 13.09
C GLY A 180 -5.50 16.99 12.82
N PRO A 181 -6.23 16.17 12.05
CA PRO A 181 -5.80 14.84 11.67
C PRO A 181 -4.47 14.80 10.90
N LEU A 182 -4.22 15.79 10.04
CA LEU A 182 -2.94 15.88 9.31
C LEU A 182 -1.78 16.24 10.23
N LEU A 183 -1.99 16.98 11.31
CA LEU A 183 -0.95 17.21 12.33
C LEU A 183 -0.57 15.93 13.08
N ILE A 184 -1.50 14.97 13.24
CA ILE A 184 -1.16 13.65 13.76
C ILE A 184 -0.21 12.94 12.78
N SER A 185 -0.43 13.07 11.47
CA SER A 185 0.47 12.48 10.46
C SER A 185 1.87 13.13 10.50
N VAL A 186 1.96 14.43 10.80
CA VAL A 186 3.24 15.10 11.07
C VAL A 186 3.93 14.48 12.28
N GLY A 187 3.17 14.23 13.37
CA GLY A 187 3.68 13.52 14.55
C GLY A 187 4.23 12.13 14.22
N ALA A 188 3.53 11.36 13.37
CA ALA A 188 4.02 10.08 12.88
C ALA A 188 5.32 10.22 12.05
N GLY A 189 5.43 11.29 11.26
CA GLY A 189 6.65 11.65 10.53
C GLY A 189 7.83 11.99 11.46
N VAL A 190 7.58 12.75 12.53
CA VAL A 190 8.59 13.04 13.56
C VAL A 190 9.07 11.74 14.21
N LEU A 191 8.13 10.85 14.58
CA LEU A 191 8.46 9.54 15.14
C LEU A 191 9.32 8.71 14.17
N ALA A 192 8.99 8.72 12.87
CA ALA A 192 9.77 8.04 11.84
C ALA A 192 11.21 8.59 11.75
N VAL A 193 11.39 9.91 11.80
CA VAL A 193 12.72 10.54 11.81
C VAL A 193 13.48 10.18 13.07
N VAL A 194 12.88 10.26 14.26
CA VAL A 194 13.52 9.88 15.52
C VAL A 194 13.97 8.42 15.49
N CYS A 195 13.12 7.51 15.00
CA CYS A 195 13.46 6.10 14.84
C CYS A 195 14.59 5.88 13.81
N SER A 196 14.59 6.63 12.70
CA SER A 196 15.66 6.55 11.70
C SER A 196 17.01 7.00 12.26
N LEU A 197 17.04 8.03 13.11
CA LEU A 197 18.23 8.49 13.83
C LEU A 197 18.69 7.44 14.86
N GLY A 198 17.73 6.81 15.57
CA GLY A 198 18.02 5.68 16.46
C GLY A 198 18.70 4.52 15.71
N TYR A 199 18.15 4.15 14.55
CA TYR A 199 18.78 3.17 13.67
C TYR A 199 20.17 3.61 13.21
N TRP A 200 20.36 4.88 12.81
CA TRP A 200 21.67 5.40 12.43
C TRP A 200 22.69 5.25 13.55
N ALA A 201 22.34 5.60 14.80
CA ALA A 201 23.21 5.45 15.94
C ALA A 201 23.59 3.97 16.19
N LEU A 202 22.61 3.05 16.10
CA LEU A 202 22.86 1.61 16.24
C LEU A 202 23.76 1.08 15.11
N GLN A 203 23.44 1.41 13.87
CA GLN A 203 24.23 0.98 12.70
C GLN A 203 25.67 1.49 12.77
N SER A 204 25.89 2.76 13.17
CA SER A 204 27.24 3.33 13.29
C SER A 204 28.07 2.68 14.39
N ARG A 205 27.44 2.28 15.50
CA ARG A 205 28.11 1.51 16.57
C ARG A 205 28.42 0.08 16.13
N ALA A 206 27.52 -0.51 15.33
CA ALA A 206 27.66 -1.88 14.88
C ALA A 206 28.76 -2.05 13.82
N GLU A 207 28.91 -1.11 12.89
CA GLU A 207 29.93 -1.15 11.83
C GLU A 207 31.36 -1.26 12.33
N GLY A 208 31.63 -0.73 13.54
CA GLY A 208 32.94 -0.84 14.17
C GLY A 208 33.15 -2.11 14.98
N ARG A 209 32.12 -2.84 15.36
CA ARG A 209 32.17 -3.93 16.36
C ARG A 209 31.80 -5.30 15.81
N TYR A 210 30.95 -5.37 14.79
CA TYR A 210 30.35 -6.62 14.34
C TYR A 210 30.62 -6.86 12.86
N GLU A 211 30.62 -8.13 12.47
CA GLU A 211 30.54 -8.52 11.07
C GLU A 211 29.09 -8.48 10.64
N LEU A 212 28.77 -7.59 9.69
CA LEU A 212 27.43 -7.43 9.12
C LEU A 212 27.37 -8.10 7.74
N GLY A 213 26.26 -8.77 7.45
CA GLY A 213 26.05 -9.38 6.14
C GLY A 213 26.16 -8.36 4.99
N LYS A 214 26.52 -8.83 3.80
CA LYS A 214 26.46 -8.03 2.58
C LYS A 214 25.01 -8.07 2.06
N ALA A 215 24.42 -6.90 1.83
CA ALA A 215 23.19 -6.81 1.08
C ALA A 215 23.48 -7.26 -0.36
N GLY A 216 22.56 -8.01 -0.97
CA GLY A 216 22.61 -8.28 -2.41
C GLY A 216 22.60 -6.96 -3.19
N SER A 217 23.14 -6.97 -4.41
CA SER A 217 23.02 -5.82 -5.32
C SER A 217 21.54 -5.45 -5.52
N ILE A 218 21.22 -4.16 -5.45
CA ILE A 218 19.88 -3.69 -5.79
C ILE A 218 19.68 -3.98 -7.28
N ASP A 219 18.56 -4.63 -7.59
CA ASP A 219 18.22 -5.01 -8.95
C ASP A 219 18.16 -3.78 -9.86
N LYS A 220 18.97 -3.77 -10.91
CA LYS A 220 19.01 -2.67 -11.87
C LYS A 220 18.04 -2.94 -13.01
N LEU A 221 17.20 -1.95 -13.32
CA LEU A 221 16.32 -2.03 -14.48
C LEU A 221 17.16 -1.98 -15.77
N GLU A 222 17.22 -3.10 -16.48
CA GLU A 222 17.83 -3.17 -17.80
C GLU A 222 16.76 -2.97 -18.89
N VAL A 223 16.59 -1.73 -19.33
CA VAL A 223 15.55 -1.32 -20.30
C VAL A 223 15.57 -2.15 -21.59
N GLY A 224 16.74 -2.58 -22.05
CA GLY A 224 16.88 -3.41 -23.27
C GLY A 224 16.29 -4.82 -23.16
N GLN A 225 15.98 -5.30 -21.97
CA GLN A 225 15.45 -6.65 -21.75
C GLN A 225 13.93 -6.69 -21.55
N ILE A 226 13.25 -5.53 -21.46
CA ILE A 226 11.81 -5.40 -21.14
C ILE A 226 10.93 -6.23 -22.11
N PHE A 227 11.21 -6.21 -23.40
CA PHE A 227 10.39 -6.90 -24.40
C PHE A 227 10.72 -8.39 -24.60
N ARG A 228 11.67 -8.94 -23.82
CA ARG A 228 12.10 -10.34 -23.95
C ARG A 228 11.42 -11.29 -22.95
N PHE A 229 10.48 -10.80 -22.18
CA PHE A 229 9.73 -11.63 -21.23
C PHE A 229 8.69 -12.50 -21.94
N ASN A 230 8.42 -13.68 -21.38
CA ASN A 230 7.46 -14.63 -21.91
C ASN A 230 5.99 -14.16 -21.68
N ARG A 231 5.04 -14.83 -22.33
CA ARG A 231 3.61 -14.46 -22.22
C ARG A 231 3.04 -14.65 -20.80
N SER A 232 3.50 -15.68 -20.05
CA SER A 232 3.06 -15.88 -18.66
C SER A 232 3.41 -14.69 -17.78
N TYR A 233 4.60 -14.12 -17.95
CA TYR A 233 5.00 -12.91 -17.24
C TYR A 233 4.05 -11.73 -17.54
N TRP A 234 3.73 -11.50 -18.82
CA TRP A 234 2.82 -10.42 -19.19
C TRP A 234 1.38 -10.61 -18.68
N PHE A 235 0.90 -11.86 -18.55
CA PHE A 235 -0.36 -12.13 -17.90
C PHE A 235 -0.31 -11.81 -16.40
N VAL A 236 0.79 -12.11 -15.72
CA VAL A 236 1.01 -11.70 -14.31
C VAL A 236 1.09 -10.17 -14.19
N VAL A 237 1.76 -9.48 -15.10
CA VAL A 237 1.82 -8.01 -15.15
C VAL A 237 0.43 -7.40 -15.36
N GLY A 238 -0.37 -7.94 -16.29
CA GLY A 238 -1.74 -7.51 -16.54
C GLY A 238 -2.64 -7.71 -15.32
N LEU A 239 -2.50 -8.86 -14.64
CA LEU A 239 -3.19 -9.12 -13.38
C LEU A 239 -2.74 -8.14 -12.28
N CYS A 240 -1.44 -7.89 -12.15
CA CYS A 240 -0.89 -6.93 -11.19
C CYS A 240 -1.47 -5.53 -11.43
N PHE A 241 -1.44 -5.04 -12.67
CA PHE A 241 -2.01 -3.76 -13.05
C PHE A 241 -3.49 -3.65 -12.64
N THR A 242 -4.32 -4.59 -13.09
CA THR A 242 -5.76 -4.54 -12.87
C THR A 242 -6.13 -4.67 -11.40
N PHE A 243 -5.47 -5.58 -10.69
CA PHE A 243 -5.70 -5.83 -9.27
C PHE A 243 -5.36 -4.62 -8.39
N TYR A 244 -4.15 -4.08 -8.52
CA TYR A 244 -3.74 -2.93 -7.72
C TYR A 244 -4.50 -1.67 -8.08
N SER A 245 -4.80 -1.47 -9.38
CA SER A 245 -5.61 -0.35 -9.87
C SER A 245 -7.06 -0.41 -9.43
N ALA A 246 -7.60 -1.60 -9.13
CA ALA A 246 -8.94 -1.74 -8.58
C ALA A 246 -8.98 -1.49 -7.06
N ILE A 247 -7.97 -1.92 -6.31
CA ILE A 247 -8.02 -1.90 -4.84
C ILE A 247 -7.53 -0.57 -4.25
N PHE A 248 -6.35 -0.08 -4.64
CA PHE A 248 -5.78 1.09 -4.00
C PHE A 248 -6.55 2.39 -4.31
N PRO A 249 -6.93 2.69 -5.58
CA PRO A 249 -7.80 3.84 -5.84
C PRO A 249 -9.18 3.70 -5.19
N PHE A 250 -9.74 2.48 -5.10
CA PHE A 250 -10.95 2.29 -4.31
C PHE A 250 -10.73 2.69 -2.85
N ARG A 251 -9.65 2.24 -2.19
CA ARG A 251 -9.34 2.62 -0.79
C ARG A 251 -9.21 4.14 -0.60
N THR A 252 -8.71 4.84 -1.61
CA THR A 252 -8.60 6.32 -1.58
C THR A 252 -9.97 6.97 -1.38
N PHE A 253 -11.01 6.50 -2.07
CA PHE A 253 -12.36 7.05 -2.06
C PHE A 253 -13.34 6.25 -1.17
N ALA A 254 -12.89 5.15 -0.57
CA ALA A 254 -13.78 4.20 0.11
C ALA A 254 -14.43 4.77 1.37
N ILE A 255 -13.73 5.58 2.14
CA ILE A 255 -14.27 6.12 3.39
C ILE A 255 -15.42 7.09 3.10
N ASP A 256 -15.28 7.94 2.09
CA ASP A 256 -16.39 8.81 1.65
C ASP A 256 -17.56 7.99 1.10
N PHE A 257 -17.28 7.01 0.22
CA PHE A 257 -18.31 6.11 -0.28
C PHE A 257 -19.07 5.36 0.82
N PHE A 258 -18.35 4.73 1.76
CA PHE A 258 -18.98 4.00 2.86
C PHE A 258 -19.78 4.93 3.79
N THR A 259 -19.24 6.11 4.09
CA THR A 259 -19.94 7.12 4.92
C THR A 259 -21.29 7.47 4.27
N ASN A 260 -21.28 7.85 3.01
CA ASN A 260 -22.49 8.27 2.31
C ASN A 260 -23.47 7.10 2.10
N LYS A 261 -22.99 5.88 1.86
CA LYS A 261 -23.84 4.69 1.77
C LYS A 261 -24.50 4.33 3.11
N ILE A 262 -23.79 4.45 4.23
CA ILE A 262 -24.34 4.24 5.56
C ILE A 262 -25.39 5.31 5.86
N LEU A 263 -25.08 6.58 5.59
CA LEU A 263 -26.00 7.69 5.80
C LEU A 263 -27.28 7.59 4.96
N ALA A 264 -27.17 7.18 3.69
CA ALA A 264 -28.31 6.96 2.82
C ALA A 264 -29.32 5.94 3.43
N GLY A 265 -28.83 4.92 4.14
CA GLY A 265 -29.66 3.97 4.87
C GLY A 265 -30.23 4.50 6.21
N HIS A 266 -29.81 5.67 6.69
CA HIS A 266 -30.15 6.23 8.01
C HIS A 266 -30.63 7.70 7.95
N GLY A 267 -31.45 8.02 6.95
CA GLY A 267 -32.04 9.34 6.79
C GLY A 267 -31.32 10.27 5.81
N GLY A 268 -30.22 9.84 5.19
CA GLY A 268 -29.52 10.61 4.16
C GLY A 268 -29.09 12.01 4.63
N VAL A 269 -29.49 13.02 3.87
CA VAL A 269 -29.21 14.44 4.19
C VAL A 269 -29.78 14.87 5.54
N SER A 270 -30.91 14.28 5.98
CA SER A 270 -31.56 14.58 7.26
C SER A 270 -30.97 13.81 8.44
N ALA A 271 -29.91 13.02 8.25
CA ALA A 271 -29.27 12.30 9.33
C ALA A 271 -28.70 13.25 10.38
N SER A 272 -28.85 12.88 11.67
CA SER A 272 -28.32 13.67 12.77
C SER A 272 -26.79 13.78 12.72
N GLU A 273 -26.22 14.83 13.31
CA GLU A 273 -24.77 15.01 13.37
C GLU A 273 -24.07 13.83 14.07
N ALA A 274 -24.67 13.29 15.14
CA ALA A 274 -24.16 12.09 15.79
C ALA A 274 -24.12 10.87 14.82
N MET A 275 -25.13 10.73 13.94
CA MET A 275 -25.15 9.68 12.95
C MET A 275 -24.08 9.90 11.86
N ARG A 276 -23.80 11.15 11.48
CA ARG A 276 -22.74 11.48 10.52
C ARG A 276 -21.36 11.10 11.06
N VAL A 277 -21.07 11.43 12.32
CA VAL A 277 -19.84 11.03 12.99
C VAL A 277 -19.73 9.51 13.08
N LEU A 278 -20.79 8.82 13.51
CA LEU A 278 -20.80 7.35 13.58
C LEU A 278 -20.61 6.69 12.20
N ALA A 279 -21.20 7.24 11.16
CA ALA A 279 -21.04 6.73 9.79
C ALA A 279 -19.59 6.88 9.33
N HIS A 280 -18.93 8.02 9.62
CA HIS A 280 -17.53 8.24 9.29
C HIS A 280 -16.60 7.26 10.04
N GLU A 281 -16.82 7.06 11.35
CA GLU A 281 -16.10 6.08 12.17
C GLU A 281 -16.23 4.65 11.60
N ARG A 282 -17.46 4.23 11.29
CA ARG A 282 -17.72 2.91 10.68
C ARG A 282 -17.09 2.77 9.29
N ALA A 283 -17.10 3.83 8.50
CA ALA A 283 -16.46 3.82 7.17
C ALA A 283 -14.94 3.62 7.27
N GLY A 284 -14.28 4.29 8.22
CA GLY A 284 -12.87 4.06 8.52
C GLY A 284 -12.59 2.62 8.94
N PHE A 285 -13.44 2.05 9.78
CA PHE A 285 -13.34 0.64 10.16
C PHE A 285 -13.46 -0.29 8.94
N PHE A 286 -14.45 -0.10 8.06
CA PHE A 286 -14.57 -0.91 6.84
C PHE A 286 -13.32 -0.82 5.95
N ASN A 287 -12.76 0.37 5.76
CA ASN A 287 -11.55 0.54 4.95
C ASN A 287 -10.33 -0.17 5.58
N SER A 288 -10.23 -0.16 6.91
CA SER A 288 -9.15 -0.81 7.65
C SER A 288 -9.20 -2.35 7.62
N LEU A 289 -10.34 -2.95 7.28
CA LEU A 289 -10.45 -4.41 7.17
C LEU A 289 -9.53 -4.99 6.08
N LEU A 290 -9.18 -4.21 5.04
CA LEU A 290 -8.27 -4.66 4.00
C LEU A 290 -6.82 -4.86 4.52
N PRO A 291 -6.16 -3.83 5.07
CA PRO A 291 -4.83 -4.03 5.65
C PRO A 291 -4.83 -5.02 6.80
N LEU A 292 -5.91 -5.08 7.60
CA LEU A 292 -6.06 -6.05 8.69
C LEU A 292 -6.12 -7.49 8.16
N SER A 293 -6.92 -7.73 7.11
CA SER A 293 -7.01 -9.05 6.48
C SER A 293 -5.67 -9.48 5.87
N ALA A 294 -4.95 -8.55 5.21
CA ALA A 294 -3.64 -8.82 4.63
C ALA A 294 -2.62 -9.20 5.70
N MET A 295 -2.65 -8.53 6.84
CA MET A 295 -1.76 -8.81 7.95
C MET A 295 -1.85 -10.26 8.44
N ILE A 296 -3.09 -10.80 8.52
CA ILE A 296 -3.37 -12.13 9.05
C ILE A 296 -3.33 -13.19 7.94
N ALA A 297 -4.00 -12.94 6.84
CA ALA A 297 -4.30 -13.97 5.85
C ALA A 297 -3.19 -14.11 4.78
N THR A 298 -2.42 -13.07 4.48
CA THR A 298 -1.35 -13.17 3.47
C THR A 298 -0.29 -14.23 3.80
N PRO A 299 0.24 -14.31 5.04
CA PRO A 299 1.16 -15.39 5.40
C PRO A 299 0.52 -16.78 5.29
N LEU A 300 -0.75 -16.92 5.69
CA LEU A 300 -1.48 -18.19 5.63
C LEU A 300 -1.69 -18.64 4.18
N PHE A 301 -2.07 -17.73 3.29
CA PHE A 301 -2.22 -18.04 1.86
C PHE A 301 -0.89 -18.31 1.17
N GLY A 302 0.19 -17.65 1.57
CA GLY A 302 1.54 -17.97 1.10
C GLY A 302 1.93 -19.41 1.45
N LEU A 303 1.78 -19.80 2.71
CA LEU A 303 2.04 -21.16 3.17
C LEU A 303 1.13 -22.20 2.48
N LEU A 304 -0.15 -21.87 2.27
CA LEU A 304 -1.09 -22.74 1.56
C LEU A 304 -0.64 -22.94 0.10
N ALA A 305 -0.27 -21.88 -0.59
CA ALA A 305 0.20 -21.93 -1.97
C ALA A 305 1.51 -22.72 -2.09
N ASP A 306 2.42 -22.59 -1.14
CA ASP A 306 3.68 -23.34 -1.11
C ASP A 306 3.43 -24.84 -0.87
N LYS A 307 2.46 -25.18 -0.04
CA LYS A 307 2.09 -26.59 0.26
C LYS A 307 1.33 -27.25 -0.88
N VAL A 308 0.40 -26.54 -1.51
CA VAL A 308 -0.54 -27.10 -2.51
C VAL A 308 -0.01 -26.92 -3.94
N GLY A 309 0.85 -25.96 -4.20
CA GLY A 309 1.16 -25.48 -5.55
C GLY A 309 -0.02 -24.67 -6.09
N LYS A 310 -0.46 -24.97 -7.33
CA LYS A 310 -1.66 -24.40 -7.98
C LYS A 310 -1.73 -22.86 -7.92
N ARG A 311 -0.58 -22.20 -8.08
CA ARG A 311 -0.47 -20.74 -7.92
C ARG A 311 -1.33 -19.97 -8.91
N ALA A 312 -1.40 -20.40 -10.17
CA ALA A 312 -2.26 -19.75 -11.16
C ALA A 312 -3.75 -19.95 -10.84
N PHE A 313 -4.12 -21.12 -10.28
CA PHE A 313 -5.48 -21.34 -9.77
C PHE A 313 -5.83 -20.38 -8.63
N PHE A 314 -4.94 -20.19 -7.66
CA PHE A 314 -5.19 -19.24 -6.55
C PHE A 314 -5.32 -17.80 -7.05
N MET A 315 -4.52 -17.36 -8.02
CA MET A 315 -4.68 -16.04 -8.64
C MET A 315 -6.03 -15.90 -9.36
N MET A 316 -6.46 -16.94 -10.08
CA MET A 316 -7.78 -16.97 -10.72
C MET A 316 -8.91 -16.94 -9.69
N PHE A 317 -8.82 -17.72 -8.62
CA PHE A 317 -9.82 -17.77 -7.56
C PHE A 317 -9.94 -16.43 -6.83
N GLY A 318 -8.81 -15.79 -6.48
CA GLY A 318 -8.81 -14.45 -5.87
C GLY A 318 -9.41 -13.39 -6.79
N SER A 319 -9.14 -13.46 -8.09
CA SER A 319 -9.74 -12.55 -9.07
C SER A 319 -11.26 -12.77 -9.22
N LEU A 320 -11.69 -14.03 -9.16
CA LEU A 320 -13.13 -14.37 -9.16
C LEU A 320 -13.84 -13.83 -7.92
N LEU A 321 -13.21 -13.86 -6.76
CA LEU A 321 -13.77 -13.26 -5.54
C LEU A 321 -13.88 -11.74 -5.64
N LEU A 322 -12.92 -11.07 -6.25
CA LEU A 322 -12.91 -9.62 -6.39
C LEU A 322 -13.95 -9.11 -7.39
N MET A 323 -14.26 -9.90 -8.41
CA MET A 323 -15.15 -9.51 -9.50
C MET A 323 -16.51 -8.96 -9.04
N PRO A 324 -17.29 -9.65 -8.16
CA PRO A 324 -18.61 -9.18 -7.78
C PRO A 324 -18.60 -8.07 -6.71
N VAL A 325 -17.45 -7.80 -6.08
CA VAL A 325 -17.35 -6.95 -4.89
C VAL A 325 -17.87 -5.54 -5.14
N TYR A 326 -17.39 -4.89 -6.18
CA TYR A 326 -17.77 -3.51 -6.49
C TYR A 326 -19.22 -3.39 -6.94
N TRP A 327 -19.70 -4.41 -7.67
CA TRP A 327 -21.10 -4.49 -8.05
C TRP A 327 -22.01 -4.66 -6.83
N MET A 328 -21.63 -5.53 -5.89
CA MET A 328 -22.37 -5.72 -4.63
C MET A 328 -22.37 -4.43 -3.80
N MET A 329 -21.25 -3.74 -3.71
CA MET A 329 -21.16 -2.49 -2.97
C MET A 329 -21.96 -1.36 -3.58
N GLY A 330 -21.90 -1.19 -4.90
CA GLY A 330 -22.51 -0.07 -5.62
C GLY A 330 -24.01 -0.23 -5.88
N PHE A 331 -24.47 -1.45 -6.19
CA PHE A 331 -25.79 -1.66 -6.80
C PHE A 331 -26.71 -2.59 -5.99
N THR A 332 -26.28 -3.04 -4.81
CA THR A 332 -27.10 -3.89 -3.93
C THR A 332 -27.20 -3.32 -2.52
N ASN A 333 -28.20 -3.83 -1.78
CA ASN A 333 -28.36 -3.52 -0.35
C ASN A 333 -27.79 -4.62 0.55
N ILE A 334 -26.90 -5.46 0.02
CA ILE A 334 -26.18 -6.48 0.81
C ILE A 334 -25.34 -5.76 1.86
N SER A 335 -25.25 -6.35 3.05
CA SER A 335 -24.38 -5.84 4.13
C SER A 335 -22.95 -5.64 3.63
N LEU A 336 -22.36 -4.48 3.88
CA LEU A 336 -21.00 -4.12 3.46
C LEU A 336 -19.93 -5.08 3.97
N TYR A 337 -20.20 -5.80 5.06
CA TYR A 337 -19.28 -6.84 5.55
C TYR A 337 -19.00 -7.93 4.51
N VAL A 338 -20.00 -8.33 3.72
CA VAL A 338 -19.84 -9.40 2.73
C VAL A 338 -18.84 -9.00 1.63
N PRO A 339 -19.05 -7.92 0.85
CA PRO A 339 -18.10 -7.54 -0.19
C PRO A 339 -16.73 -7.13 0.35
N VAL A 340 -16.67 -6.48 1.53
CA VAL A 340 -15.38 -6.11 2.15
C VAL A 340 -14.60 -7.36 2.59
N CYS A 341 -15.25 -8.38 3.14
CA CYS A 341 -14.59 -9.65 3.46
C CYS A 341 -14.07 -10.36 2.20
N LEU A 342 -14.87 -10.42 1.12
CA LEU A 342 -14.42 -10.98 -0.15
C LEU A 342 -13.21 -10.23 -0.72
N MET A 343 -13.25 -8.90 -0.67
CA MET A 343 -12.13 -8.05 -1.08
C MET A 343 -10.89 -8.32 -0.21
N GLY A 344 -11.05 -8.45 1.12
CA GLY A 344 -9.96 -8.74 2.05
C GLY A 344 -9.30 -10.10 1.76
N ILE A 345 -10.07 -11.12 1.45
CA ILE A 345 -9.56 -12.43 1.03
C ILE A 345 -8.77 -12.30 -0.27
N ALA A 346 -9.33 -11.65 -1.30
CA ALA A 346 -8.65 -11.43 -2.56
C ALA A 346 -7.36 -10.61 -2.40
N PHE A 347 -7.41 -9.55 -1.56
CA PHE A 347 -6.27 -8.67 -1.26
C PHE A 347 -5.15 -9.39 -0.52
N SER A 348 -5.47 -10.40 0.23
CA SER A 348 -4.47 -11.24 0.92
C SER A 348 -3.91 -12.33 0.03
N LEU A 349 -4.77 -12.99 -0.76
CA LEU A 349 -4.43 -14.16 -1.56
C LEU A 349 -3.60 -13.83 -2.79
N ILE A 350 -4.06 -12.83 -3.59
CA ILE A 350 -3.41 -12.54 -4.88
C ILE A 350 -1.95 -12.11 -4.71
N PRO A 351 -1.60 -11.11 -3.88
CA PRO A 351 -0.20 -10.72 -3.71
C PRO A 351 0.68 -11.81 -3.11
N ALA A 352 0.12 -12.63 -2.18
CA ALA A 352 0.85 -13.74 -1.56
C ALA A 352 1.36 -14.76 -2.58
N VAL A 353 0.64 -14.89 -3.70
CA VAL A 353 0.95 -15.88 -4.75
C VAL A 353 1.59 -15.23 -5.97
N MET A 354 1.10 -14.06 -6.38
CA MET A 354 1.49 -13.39 -7.63
C MET A 354 2.96 -12.97 -7.64
N TRP A 355 3.41 -12.28 -6.59
CA TRP A 355 4.79 -11.79 -6.53
C TRP A 355 5.82 -12.93 -6.50
N PRO A 356 5.68 -13.99 -5.69
CA PRO A 356 6.59 -15.13 -5.74
C PRO A 356 6.55 -15.88 -7.07
N SER A 357 5.40 -15.90 -7.76
CA SER A 357 5.26 -16.59 -9.05
C SER A 357 6.18 -16.06 -10.15
N VAL A 358 6.56 -14.79 -10.09
CA VAL A 358 7.49 -14.19 -11.06
C VAL A 358 8.84 -14.91 -11.05
N ALA A 359 9.33 -15.31 -9.88
CA ALA A 359 10.60 -16.02 -9.75
C ALA A 359 10.61 -17.42 -10.40
N TYR A 360 9.45 -18.01 -10.66
CA TYR A 360 9.33 -19.28 -11.38
C TYR A 360 9.19 -19.09 -12.90
N ILE A 361 8.76 -17.92 -13.35
CA ILE A 361 8.46 -17.61 -14.77
C ILE A 361 9.65 -16.96 -15.46
N VAL A 362 10.47 -16.23 -14.72
CA VAL A 362 11.55 -15.39 -15.22
C VAL A 362 12.90 -15.93 -14.78
N ASP A 363 13.88 -15.90 -15.69
CA ASP A 363 15.27 -16.27 -15.37
C ASP A 363 15.82 -15.42 -14.21
N GLU A 364 16.60 -16.02 -13.32
CA GLU A 364 17.18 -15.37 -12.14
C GLU A 364 17.96 -14.09 -12.49
N SER A 365 18.70 -14.11 -13.61
CA SER A 365 19.47 -12.96 -14.13
C SER A 365 18.63 -11.74 -14.52
N ARG A 366 17.30 -11.90 -14.69
CA ARG A 366 16.36 -10.85 -15.12
C ARG A 366 15.28 -10.55 -14.09
N LEU A 367 15.33 -11.21 -12.95
CA LEU A 367 14.28 -11.16 -11.95
C LEU A 367 14.09 -9.72 -11.40
N GLY A 368 15.19 -8.98 -11.21
CA GLY A 368 15.11 -7.59 -10.76
C GLY A 368 14.44 -6.68 -11.76
N THR A 369 14.77 -6.81 -13.05
CA THR A 369 14.09 -6.06 -14.12
C THR A 369 12.59 -6.39 -14.17
N ALA A 370 12.22 -7.66 -13.96
CA ALA A 370 10.82 -8.08 -13.93
C ALA A 370 10.05 -7.44 -12.78
N TYR A 371 10.57 -7.47 -11.56
CA TYR A 371 9.92 -6.84 -10.41
C TYR A 371 9.83 -5.32 -10.55
N ALA A 372 10.90 -4.67 -11.02
CA ALA A 372 10.91 -3.22 -11.25
C ALA A 372 9.84 -2.82 -12.30
N LEU A 373 9.72 -3.58 -13.39
CA LEU A 373 8.71 -3.32 -14.42
C LEU A 373 7.28 -3.54 -13.91
N MET A 374 7.05 -4.60 -13.12
CA MET A 374 5.74 -4.81 -12.48
C MET A 374 5.35 -3.63 -11.59
N THR A 375 6.28 -3.18 -10.75
CA THR A 375 6.03 -2.03 -9.85
C THR A 375 5.79 -0.75 -10.65
N LEU A 376 6.55 -0.52 -11.73
CA LEU A 376 6.35 0.64 -12.62
C LEU A 376 4.94 0.64 -13.23
N ILE A 377 4.52 -0.49 -13.81
CA ILE A 377 3.19 -0.63 -14.42
C ILE A 377 2.08 -0.50 -13.39
N GLN A 378 2.28 -1.04 -12.18
CA GLN A 378 1.39 -0.86 -11.04
C GLN A 378 1.21 0.63 -10.71
N GLN A 379 2.29 1.41 -10.57
CA GLN A 379 2.21 2.84 -10.25
C GLN A 379 1.49 3.65 -11.35
N ILE A 380 1.71 3.31 -12.63
CA ILE A 380 0.96 3.92 -13.74
C ILE A 380 -0.56 3.67 -13.57
N GLY A 381 -0.94 2.46 -13.19
CA GLY A 381 -2.33 2.12 -12.90
C GLY A 381 -2.91 2.95 -11.74
N LEU A 382 -2.17 3.10 -10.65
CA LEU A 382 -2.58 3.90 -9.50
C LEU A 382 -2.79 5.38 -9.88
N ILE A 383 -1.86 5.95 -10.66
CA ILE A 383 -1.98 7.34 -11.17
C ILE A 383 -3.28 7.48 -11.99
N ALA A 384 -3.43 6.63 -12.99
CA ALA A 384 -4.55 6.73 -13.92
C ALA A 384 -5.91 6.56 -13.23
N LEU A 385 -6.02 5.55 -12.36
CA LEU A 385 -7.30 5.22 -11.74
C LEU A 385 -7.69 6.18 -10.61
N ASN A 386 -6.76 6.70 -9.81
CA ASN A 386 -7.09 7.75 -8.85
C ASN A 386 -7.70 8.98 -9.55
N LEU A 387 -7.14 9.39 -10.71
CA LEU A 387 -7.68 10.50 -11.47
C LEU A 387 -9.01 10.16 -12.15
N LEU A 388 -9.10 8.97 -12.73
CA LEU A 388 -10.31 8.55 -13.43
C LEU A 388 -11.51 8.43 -12.48
N ILE A 389 -11.32 7.86 -11.30
CA ILE A 389 -12.38 7.72 -10.29
C ILE A 389 -12.75 9.09 -9.71
N GLY A 390 -11.77 9.96 -9.41
CA GLY A 390 -12.06 11.33 -9.00
C GLY A 390 -12.92 12.08 -10.04
N LYS A 391 -12.56 11.99 -11.32
CA LYS A 391 -13.36 12.57 -12.41
C LYS A 391 -14.75 11.93 -12.54
N ALA A 392 -14.85 10.61 -12.36
CA ALA A 392 -16.13 9.90 -12.40
C ALA A 392 -17.06 10.38 -11.27
N ASN A 393 -16.52 10.53 -10.05
CA ASN A 393 -17.26 11.04 -8.90
C ASN A 393 -17.71 12.51 -9.10
N ASP A 394 -16.83 13.37 -9.61
CA ASP A 394 -17.19 14.77 -9.93
C ASP A 394 -18.27 14.84 -11.03
N TYR A 395 -18.10 14.09 -12.12
CA TYR A 395 -19.04 14.06 -13.24
C TYR A 395 -20.43 13.61 -12.82
N SER A 396 -20.51 12.56 -11.99
CA SER A 396 -21.76 12.04 -11.48
C SER A 396 -22.25 12.72 -10.20
N ARG A 397 -21.55 13.77 -9.73
CA ARG A 397 -21.86 14.48 -8.48
C ARG A 397 -22.09 13.52 -7.32
N ALA A 398 -21.15 12.58 -7.15
CA ALA A 398 -21.21 11.58 -6.08
C ALA A 398 -21.11 12.25 -4.70
N GLY A 399 -21.95 11.84 -3.78
CA GLY A 399 -22.00 12.41 -2.43
C GLY A 399 -23.28 12.04 -1.70
N LEU A 400 -23.52 12.67 -0.54
CA LEU A 400 -24.68 12.39 0.28
C LEU A 400 -26.01 12.73 -0.43
N ASP A 401 -26.03 13.83 -1.21
CA ASP A 401 -27.20 14.25 -1.99
C ASP A 401 -27.47 13.33 -3.18
N ASN A 402 -26.45 12.63 -3.66
CA ASN A 402 -26.54 11.69 -4.77
C ASN A 402 -25.67 10.43 -4.51
N PRO A 403 -26.08 9.53 -3.61
CA PRO A 403 -25.32 8.29 -3.33
C PRO A 403 -25.19 7.38 -4.55
N GLY A 404 -26.12 7.45 -5.52
CA GLY A 404 -26.05 6.72 -6.80
C GLY A 404 -24.91 7.19 -7.71
N GLY A 405 -24.37 8.40 -7.47
CA GLY A 405 -23.26 8.97 -8.25
C GLY A 405 -21.97 8.15 -8.17
N TYR A 406 -21.73 7.39 -7.11
CA TYR A 406 -20.60 6.46 -7.03
C TYR A 406 -20.69 5.28 -8.01
N GLY A 407 -21.85 5.04 -8.61
CA GLY A 407 -22.11 3.92 -9.51
C GLY A 407 -21.15 3.87 -10.70
N LEU A 408 -20.78 5.03 -11.28
CA LEU A 408 -19.82 5.08 -12.40
C LEU A 408 -18.44 4.56 -11.97
N GLY A 409 -17.94 4.99 -10.81
CA GLY A 409 -16.68 4.49 -10.24
C GLY A 409 -16.74 2.98 -9.95
N MET A 410 -17.86 2.49 -9.41
CA MET A 410 -18.06 1.06 -9.15
C MET A 410 -18.08 0.21 -10.43
N TRP A 411 -18.65 0.74 -11.52
CA TRP A 411 -18.57 0.10 -12.84
C TRP A 411 -17.13 0.01 -13.35
N ILE A 412 -16.36 1.10 -13.25
CA ILE A 412 -14.95 1.11 -13.66
C ILE A 412 -14.15 0.05 -12.88
N PHE A 413 -14.31 -0.03 -11.57
CA PHE A 413 -13.67 -1.06 -10.75
C PHE A 413 -14.13 -2.48 -11.10
N SER A 414 -15.42 -2.66 -11.37
CA SER A 414 -15.96 -3.95 -11.79
C SER A 414 -15.33 -4.42 -13.10
N VAL A 415 -15.21 -3.52 -14.09
CA VAL A 415 -14.54 -3.83 -15.37
C VAL A 415 -13.08 -4.25 -15.15
N LEU A 416 -12.34 -3.56 -14.25
CA LEU A 416 -10.98 -3.98 -13.90
C LEU A 416 -10.96 -5.38 -13.27
N GLY A 417 -11.95 -5.72 -12.43
CA GLY A 417 -12.11 -7.05 -11.87
C GLY A 417 -12.29 -8.12 -12.95
N PHE A 418 -13.15 -7.86 -13.96
CA PHE A 418 -13.34 -8.77 -15.09
C PHE A 418 -12.08 -8.93 -15.94
N VAL A 419 -11.37 -7.83 -16.24
CA VAL A 419 -10.12 -7.86 -17.01
C VAL A 419 -9.03 -8.61 -16.23
N GLY A 420 -8.94 -8.40 -14.92
CA GLY A 420 -8.02 -9.12 -14.04
C GLY A 420 -8.30 -10.63 -14.02
N LEU A 421 -9.58 -11.02 -13.94
CA LEU A 421 -9.98 -12.42 -14.05
C LEU A 421 -9.60 -13.02 -15.40
N ALA A 422 -9.77 -12.28 -16.51
CA ALA A 422 -9.36 -12.74 -17.82
C ALA A 422 -7.85 -13.02 -17.89
N PHE A 423 -7.00 -12.12 -17.36
CA PHE A 423 -5.55 -12.37 -17.28
C PHE A 423 -5.22 -13.58 -16.41
N ALA A 424 -5.90 -13.77 -15.29
CA ALA A 424 -5.69 -14.93 -14.42
C ALA A 424 -6.11 -16.26 -15.09
N ILE A 425 -7.19 -16.27 -15.86
CA ILE A 425 -7.64 -17.41 -16.66
C ILE A 425 -6.61 -17.72 -17.75
N LEU A 426 -6.15 -16.71 -18.51
CA LEU A 426 -5.14 -16.88 -19.56
C LEU A 426 -3.83 -17.41 -18.99
N LEU A 427 -3.41 -16.90 -17.83
CA LEU A 427 -2.25 -17.41 -17.12
C LEU A 427 -2.44 -18.89 -16.77
N ARG A 428 -3.59 -19.26 -16.19
CA ARG A 428 -3.85 -20.65 -15.81
C ARG A 428 -3.87 -21.59 -17.00
N ILE A 429 -4.55 -21.21 -18.10
CA ILE A 429 -4.56 -22.02 -19.34
C ILE A 429 -3.14 -22.27 -19.84
N ARG A 430 -2.29 -21.24 -19.80
CA ARG A 430 -0.90 -21.39 -20.25
C ARG A 430 -0.08 -22.24 -19.31
N GLU A 431 -0.24 -22.07 -17.99
CA GLU A 431 0.53 -22.81 -16.98
C GLU A 431 0.09 -24.28 -16.80
N THR A 432 -1.11 -24.63 -17.24
CA THR A 432 -1.57 -26.03 -17.34
C THR A 432 -1.20 -26.69 -18.68
N GLY A 433 -0.74 -25.91 -19.65
CA GLY A 433 -0.34 -26.38 -20.98
C GLY A 433 1.15 -26.78 -21.05
N PRO A 434 1.62 -27.25 -22.24
CA PRO A 434 2.99 -27.72 -22.44
C PRO A 434 4.06 -26.62 -22.32
N GLN A 435 3.69 -25.37 -22.30
CA GLN A 435 4.58 -24.21 -22.12
C GLN A 435 4.52 -23.62 -20.71
N GLY A 436 4.00 -24.37 -19.74
CA GLY A 436 3.90 -23.97 -18.34
C GLY A 436 5.28 -23.98 -17.65
N HIS A 437 5.45 -23.09 -16.68
CA HIS A 437 6.66 -22.95 -15.87
C HIS A 437 6.56 -23.68 -14.54
N GLY A 438 5.51 -24.50 -14.36
CA GLY A 438 5.29 -25.29 -13.15
C GLY A 438 4.51 -24.59 -12.05
N LEU A 439 3.87 -23.45 -12.29
CA LEU A 439 3.09 -22.73 -11.27
C LEU A 439 1.95 -23.57 -10.66
N GLU A 440 1.47 -24.58 -11.37
CA GLU A 440 0.41 -25.48 -10.91
C GLU A 440 0.93 -26.69 -10.12
N THR A 441 2.23 -27.00 -10.22
CA THR A 441 2.80 -28.26 -9.73
C THR A 441 3.91 -28.07 -8.69
N ILE A 442 4.60 -26.90 -8.70
CA ILE A 442 5.73 -26.66 -7.80
C ILE A 442 5.20 -26.44 -6.38
N THR A 443 5.59 -27.34 -5.48
CA THR A 443 5.35 -27.24 -4.03
C THR A 443 6.66 -27.08 -3.29
N ALA A 444 6.65 -26.44 -2.12
CA ALA A 444 7.79 -26.51 -1.22
C ALA A 444 7.98 -27.97 -0.79
N LYS A 445 9.11 -28.58 -1.12
CA LYS A 445 9.48 -29.87 -0.55
C LYS A 445 9.64 -29.66 0.95
N GLY A 446 8.82 -30.40 1.75
CA GLY A 446 8.94 -30.46 3.20
C GLY A 446 10.26 -31.07 3.63
#